data_a74a8338345a51b8050551c6a6cda3d3
#
_entry.id   a74a8338345a51b8050551c6a6cda3d3
#
_cell.length_a   1.000
_cell.length_b   1.000
_cell.length_c   1.000
_cell.angle_alpha   90.00
_cell.angle_beta   90.00
_cell.angle_gamma   90.00
#
_symmetry.space_group_name_H-M   'P 1'
#
loop_
_entity.id
_entity.type
_entity.pdbx_description
1 polymer ?
#
loop_
_entity_poly.entity_id
_entity_poly.type
_entity_poly.pdbx_seq_one_letter_code
_entity_poly.pdbx_strand_id
1 'polypeptide(L)'
;MNLHQYAETHQVTNQPPSLDGVNLYRIDLPLQYWSQHFGAGWAQGRIDEYGALAGGPLMAAGFLANENKPQFVSHDRYGHRIDLVEFHPSYHELMRTAIEHGLPSLPWTDPQPGAHVARASMTYLHSQAEAGSGCPLTMTFASVPALRLQPDLAAIWLPKVLATEYDPRNIDISQKAGVTLGMAMTEKQGGTDVRANTTRAYPVGAKGPGQAYELLGHKWFCSAPMSDGFLTLAQTDKGLSCFLLPRHRPDGSRNEFYIQRLKNKLGNSSNASSEVEFRGALAWMIGEEGRGVPTIIEMVAMTRFDCMVGSSALMRQALTQASHHCAHRLVGGRVLAEQPLMQNVLADLALESEAALVLSLRMGRALDNPDDLHEARFSRLVTAVGKYWICKRAPAMINEAAECMGGAGYVEDSILPRLYREAPVNSTWEGSGNVQCLDVLRALSKEPGVLDALFAELGDGHGDRRLAQHIAQLKNAFTDTDDIQYRARQLTEDIALGLQAKLLLEAGNSDVSDAFIGSRLQGSARVYGTLPRGLNVAAIVARSTPQMA
;
A
#
# COMPACT_ATOMS: atom_id res chain seq x y z
N MET A 1 -26.32 -55.28 -12.39
CA MET A 1 -25.34 -54.49 -11.61
C MET A 1 -25.57 -53.04 -11.97
N ASN A 2 -25.90 -52.18 -11.01
CA ASN A 2 -26.09 -50.76 -11.26
C ASN A 2 -24.70 -50.12 -11.29
N LEU A 3 -24.15 -49.86 -12.48
CA LEU A 3 -22.84 -49.28 -12.70
C LEU A 3 -22.64 -47.93 -12.01
N HIS A 4 -23.75 -47.20 -11.69
CA HIS A 4 -23.69 -45.94 -10.93
C HIS A 4 -23.17 -46.12 -9.50
N GLN A 5 -23.32 -47.28 -8.86
CA GLN A 5 -22.74 -47.56 -7.54
C GLN A 5 -21.21 -47.65 -7.55
N TYR A 6 -20.61 -47.84 -8.74
CA TYR A 6 -19.16 -47.94 -8.94
C TYR A 6 -18.57 -46.73 -9.66
N ALA A 7 -19.39 -45.71 -9.91
CA ALA A 7 -18.94 -44.51 -10.60
C ALA A 7 -18.24 -43.49 -9.68
N GLU A 8 -18.47 -43.55 -8.36
CA GLU A 8 -17.71 -42.75 -7.39
C GLU A 8 -16.30 -43.34 -7.21
N THR A 9 -15.30 -42.55 -7.59
CA THR A 9 -13.90 -42.96 -7.50
C THR A 9 -13.32 -42.76 -6.11
N HIS A 10 -13.86 -41.79 -5.33
CA HIS A 10 -13.38 -41.44 -3.99
C HIS A 10 -14.42 -40.59 -3.24
N GLN A 11 -14.19 -40.42 -1.95
CA GLN A 11 -14.87 -39.40 -1.09
C GLN A 11 -13.92 -38.25 -0.82
N VAL A 12 -14.42 -37.02 -0.87
CA VAL A 12 -13.63 -35.83 -0.52
C VAL A 12 -13.51 -35.76 1.00
N THR A 13 -12.28 -35.84 1.49
CA THR A 13 -11.95 -35.80 2.92
C THR A 13 -10.71 -34.93 3.15
N ASN A 14 -10.42 -34.56 4.41
CA ASN A 14 -9.21 -33.86 4.82
C ASN A 14 -9.02 -32.52 4.09
N GLN A 15 -10.09 -31.76 3.89
CA GLN A 15 -10.06 -30.41 3.34
C GLN A 15 -10.47 -29.41 4.43
N PRO A 16 -9.86 -28.19 4.44
CA PRO A 16 -10.30 -27.13 5.32
C PRO A 16 -11.72 -26.66 4.96
N PRO A 17 -12.51 -26.15 5.91
CA PRO A 17 -13.74 -25.43 5.60
C PRO A 17 -13.42 -24.14 4.83
N SER A 18 -14.42 -23.60 4.11
CA SER A 18 -14.24 -22.34 3.40
C SER A 18 -14.01 -21.17 4.38
N LEU A 19 -13.19 -20.20 3.94
CA LEU A 19 -13.05 -18.88 4.58
C LEU A 19 -13.95 -17.81 3.93
N ASP A 20 -14.89 -18.20 3.10
CA ASP A 20 -15.77 -17.26 2.42
C ASP A 20 -16.72 -16.59 3.42
N GLY A 21 -16.88 -15.27 3.28
CA GLY A 21 -17.79 -14.47 4.09
C GLY A 21 -17.35 -14.23 5.54
N VAL A 22 -16.12 -14.53 5.90
CA VAL A 22 -15.58 -14.23 7.24
C VAL A 22 -15.31 -12.73 7.39
N ASN A 23 -15.57 -12.19 8.57
CA ASN A 23 -15.20 -10.81 8.89
C ASN A 23 -13.68 -10.72 9.12
N LEU A 24 -12.94 -10.10 8.19
CA LEU A 24 -11.47 -10.01 8.26
C LEU A 24 -10.97 -9.21 9.48
N TYR A 25 -11.75 -8.27 10.01
CA TYR A 25 -11.40 -7.55 11.24
C TYR A 25 -11.53 -8.46 12.48
N ARG A 26 -12.62 -9.22 12.58
CA ARG A 26 -12.88 -10.07 13.76
C ARG A 26 -11.92 -11.23 13.92
N ILE A 27 -11.37 -11.73 12.81
CA ILE A 27 -10.36 -12.79 12.82
C ILE A 27 -8.92 -12.27 12.94
N ASP A 28 -8.72 -10.94 13.03
CA ASP A 28 -7.39 -10.31 13.12
C ASP A 28 -7.17 -9.64 14.49
N LEU A 29 -6.76 -10.44 15.49
CA LEU A 29 -6.48 -9.93 16.83
C LEU A 29 -5.38 -8.85 16.86
N PRO A 30 -4.27 -8.96 16.10
CA PRO A 30 -3.31 -7.87 15.97
C PRO A 30 -3.93 -6.58 15.47
N LEU A 31 -4.75 -6.60 14.41
CA LEU A 31 -5.39 -5.39 13.89
C LEU A 31 -6.33 -4.75 14.93
N GLN A 32 -7.14 -5.56 15.62
CA GLN A 32 -8.01 -5.07 16.69
C GLN A 32 -7.23 -4.36 17.79
N TYR A 33 -6.14 -4.96 18.25
CA TYR A 33 -5.29 -4.38 19.28
C TYR A 33 -4.62 -3.09 18.83
N TRP A 34 -3.89 -3.14 17.71
CA TRP A 34 -3.06 -2.02 17.27
C TRP A 34 -3.86 -0.82 16.75
N SER A 35 -5.01 -1.04 16.12
CA SER A 35 -5.89 0.07 15.71
C SER A 35 -6.41 0.86 16.92
N GLN A 36 -6.81 0.18 17.99
CA GLN A 36 -7.23 0.83 19.23
C GLN A 36 -6.06 1.50 19.95
N HIS A 37 -4.92 0.81 20.06
CA HIS A 37 -3.73 1.32 20.73
C HIS A 37 -3.23 2.64 20.12
N PHE A 38 -3.30 2.78 18.80
CA PHE A 38 -2.90 4.00 18.10
C PHE A 38 -4.04 5.02 17.89
N GLY A 39 -5.16 4.86 18.57
CA GLY A 39 -6.17 5.90 18.70
C GLY A 39 -7.40 5.76 17.79
N ALA A 40 -7.53 4.69 17.00
CA ALA A 40 -8.68 4.48 16.13
C ALA A 40 -9.87 3.77 16.82
N GLY A 41 -9.89 3.69 18.15
CA GLY A 41 -10.97 3.02 18.90
C GLY A 41 -12.36 3.60 18.63
N TRP A 42 -12.48 4.90 18.37
CA TRP A 42 -13.73 5.56 17.98
C TRP A 42 -14.31 5.05 16.66
N ALA A 43 -13.46 4.56 15.75
CA ALA A 43 -13.84 4.06 14.43
C ALA A 43 -14.05 2.53 14.41
N GLN A 44 -13.99 1.84 15.56
CA GLN A 44 -14.06 0.37 15.63
C GLN A 44 -15.27 -0.19 14.87
N GLY A 45 -16.46 0.41 15.02
CA GLY A 45 -17.67 -0.05 14.33
C GLY A 45 -17.53 0.05 12.80
N ARG A 46 -16.92 1.12 12.27
CA ARG A 46 -16.66 1.28 10.83
C ARG A 46 -15.65 0.27 10.32
N ILE A 47 -14.59 0.01 11.09
CA ILE A 47 -13.55 -0.96 10.72
C ILE A 47 -14.14 -2.38 10.74
N ASP A 48 -14.98 -2.72 11.72
CA ASP A 48 -15.65 -4.02 11.81
C ASP A 48 -16.61 -4.24 10.64
N GLU A 49 -17.45 -3.25 10.32
CA GLU A 49 -18.34 -3.28 9.15
C GLU A 49 -17.54 -3.48 7.85
N TYR A 50 -16.45 -2.71 7.68
CA TYR A 50 -15.60 -2.85 6.50
C TYR A 50 -14.90 -4.21 6.43
N GLY A 51 -14.55 -4.79 7.59
CA GLY A 51 -14.01 -6.15 7.69
C GLY A 51 -14.96 -7.23 7.18
N ALA A 52 -16.26 -7.08 7.43
CA ALA A 52 -17.28 -7.98 6.89
C ALA A 52 -17.43 -7.83 5.36
N LEU A 53 -17.43 -6.60 4.85
CA LEU A 53 -17.47 -6.33 3.42
C LEU A 53 -16.22 -6.89 2.71
N ALA A 54 -15.04 -6.66 3.28
CA ALA A 54 -13.76 -7.11 2.72
C ALA A 54 -13.65 -8.64 2.64
N GLY A 55 -14.09 -9.36 3.69
CA GLY A 55 -14.04 -10.84 3.70
C GLY A 55 -15.19 -11.52 2.96
N GLY A 56 -16.22 -10.77 2.55
CA GLY A 56 -17.38 -11.25 1.82
C GLY A 56 -17.46 -10.71 0.38
N PRO A 57 -18.33 -9.72 0.10
CA PRO A 57 -18.60 -9.28 -1.27
C PRO A 57 -17.37 -8.71 -1.97
N LEU A 58 -16.50 -7.97 -1.29
CA LEU A 58 -15.30 -7.41 -1.92
C LEU A 58 -14.26 -8.48 -2.28
N MET A 59 -14.16 -9.56 -1.50
CA MET A 59 -13.30 -10.71 -1.84
C MET A 59 -13.77 -11.35 -3.15
N ALA A 60 -15.06 -11.61 -3.29
CA ALA A 60 -15.65 -12.16 -4.52
C ALA A 60 -15.47 -11.21 -5.72
N ALA A 61 -15.76 -9.92 -5.51
CA ALA A 61 -15.55 -8.89 -6.53
C ALA A 61 -14.06 -8.81 -6.96
N GLY A 62 -13.14 -9.00 -6.01
CA GLY A 62 -11.70 -9.01 -6.27
C GLY A 62 -11.26 -10.14 -7.20
N PHE A 63 -11.79 -11.34 -7.06
CA PHE A 63 -11.54 -12.44 -8.01
C PHE A 63 -12.03 -12.07 -9.41
N LEU A 64 -13.29 -11.67 -9.53
CA LEU A 64 -13.89 -11.31 -10.82
C LEU A 64 -13.19 -10.14 -11.52
N ALA A 65 -12.78 -9.11 -10.76
CA ALA A 65 -12.08 -7.96 -11.32
C ALA A 65 -10.67 -8.30 -11.84
N ASN A 66 -9.98 -9.26 -11.21
CA ASN A 66 -8.64 -9.68 -11.64
C ASN A 66 -8.69 -10.68 -12.82
N GLU A 67 -9.71 -11.51 -12.91
CA GLU A 67 -9.97 -12.40 -14.07
C GLU A 67 -10.36 -11.57 -15.30
N ASN A 68 -11.22 -10.56 -15.12
CA ASN A 68 -11.74 -9.71 -16.18
C ASN A 68 -10.97 -8.38 -16.22
N LYS A 69 -9.76 -8.42 -16.79
CA LYS A 69 -8.86 -7.26 -16.88
C LYS A 69 -9.46 -6.10 -17.67
N PRO A 70 -9.10 -4.84 -17.36
CA PRO A 70 -9.54 -3.67 -18.09
C PRO A 70 -9.25 -3.76 -19.59
N GLN A 71 -10.17 -3.27 -20.40
CA GLN A 71 -10.08 -3.27 -21.86
C GLN A 71 -9.94 -1.84 -22.39
N PHE A 72 -8.99 -1.62 -23.29
CA PHE A 72 -8.81 -0.32 -23.92
C PHE A 72 -9.56 -0.23 -25.24
N VAL A 73 -10.47 0.73 -25.34
CA VAL A 73 -11.22 1.06 -26.54
C VAL A 73 -10.72 2.42 -27.04
N SER A 74 -9.85 2.39 -28.05
CA SER A 74 -9.23 3.61 -28.59
C SER A 74 -10.19 4.46 -29.42
N HIS A 75 -11.07 3.81 -30.22
CA HIS A 75 -12.01 4.47 -31.12
C HIS A 75 -13.40 3.85 -31.02
N ASP A 76 -14.42 4.65 -31.28
CA ASP A 76 -15.79 4.16 -31.46
C ASP A 76 -15.97 3.44 -32.80
N ARG A 77 -17.17 2.90 -33.04
CA ARG A 77 -17.51 2.20 -34.29
C ARG A 77 -17.47 3.09 -35.54
N TYR A 78 -17.43 4.39 -35.38
CA TYR A 78 -17.38 5.36 -36.48
C TYR A 78 -15.98 5.90 -36.75
N GLY A 79 -14.97 5.48 -35.96
CA GLY A 79 -13.59 5.90 -36.08
C GLY A 79 -13.23 7.15 -35.28
N HIS A 80 -14.14 7.68 -34.44
CA HIS A 80 -13.79 8.77 -33.53
C HIS A 80 -12.96 8.23 -32.36
N ARG A 81 -11.87 8.92 -32.04
CA ARG A 81 -11.02 8.54 -30.92
C ARG A 81 -11.72 8.87 -29.59
N ILE A 82 -11.90 7.87 -28.73
CA ILE A 82 -12.59 7.99 -27.45
C ILE A 82 -11.69 7.75 -26.23
N ASP A 83 -10.59 7.00 -26.38
CA ASP A 83 -9.64 6.65 -25.31
C ASP A 83 -10.35 6.21 -24.02
N LEU A 84 -11.27 5.25 -24.16
CA LEU A 84 -12.03 4.68 -23.06
C LEU A 84 -11.33 3.43 -22.53
N VAL A 85 -11.25 3.28 -21.23
CA VAL A 85 -10.92 2.02 -20.58
C VAL A 85 -12.18 1.51 -19.89
N GLU A 86 -12.61 0.34 -20.31
CA GLU A 86 -13.77 -0.36 -19.74
C GLU A 86 -13.31 -1.31 -18.66
N PHE A 87 -14.00 -1.28 -17.52
CA PHE A 87 -13.76 -2.15 -16.38
C PHE A 87 -14.94 -3.08 -16.17
N HIS A 88 -14.66 -4.25 -15.62
CA HIS A 88 -15.71 -5.16 -15.17
C HIS A 88 -16.55 -4.53 -14.04
N PRO A 89 -17.87 -4.80 -13.95
CA PRO A 89 -18.73 -4.26 -12.89
C PRO A 89 -18.19 -4.46 -11.47
N SER A 90 -17.52 -5.57 -11.21
CA SER A 90 -16.87 -5.85 -9.92
C SER A 90 -15.79 -4.85 -9.54
N TYR A 91 -15.03 -4.29 -10.50
CA TYR A 91 -14.09 -3.20 -10.21
C TYR A 91 -14.84 -1.94 -9.74
N HIS A 92 -15.95 -1.62 -10.36
CA HIS A 92 -16.78 -0.48 -9.96
C HIS A 92 -17.42 -0.69 -8.58
N GLU A 93 -17.73 -1.93 -8.20
CA GLU A 93 -18.20 -2.28 -6.85
C GLU A 93 -17.11 -2.05 -5.82
N LEU A 94 -15.88 -2.53 -6.06
CA LEU A 94 -14.71 -2.29 -5.20
C LEU A 94 -14.47 -0.78 -4.98
N MET A 95 -14.45 -0.01 -6.06
CA MET A 95 -14.26 1.44 -6.01
C MET A 95 -15.38 2.16 -5.26
N ARG A 96 -16.64 1.81 -5.54
CA ARG A 96 -17.82 2.41 -4.90
C ARG A 96 -17.78 2.17 -3.40
N THR A 97 -17.66 0.92 -2.98
CA THR A 97 -17.66 0.57 -1.57
C THR A 97 -16.53 1.28 -0.82
N ALA A 98 -15.33 1.33 -1.40
CA ALA A 98 -14.21 2.01 -0.77
C ALA A 98 -14.42 3.53 -0.63
N ILE A 99 -14.96 4.19 -1.65
CA ILE A 99 -15.22 5.64 -1.64
C ILE A 99 -16.36 5.97 -0.67
N GLU A 100 -17.47 5.22 -0.69
CA GLU A 100 -18.60 5.39 0.21
C GLU A 100 -18.21 5.25 1.69
N HIS A 101 -17.22 4.39 2.00
CA HIS A 101 -16.68 4.24 3.36
C HIS A 101 -15.52 5.21 3.67
N GLY A 102 -15.20 6.13 2.76
CA GLY A 102 -14.24 7.20 3.00
C GLY A 102 -12.77 6.80 2.94
N LEU A 103 -12.40 5.70 2.26
CA LEU A 103 -10.99 5.30 2.16
C LEU A 103 -10.09 6.40 1.58
N PRO A 104 -10.50 7.18 0.55
CA PRO A 104 -9.68 8.28 0.06
C PRO A 104 -9.86 9.59 0.83
N SER A 105 -10.84 9.71 1.74
CA SER A 105 -11.24 11.03 2.28
C SER A 105 -11.26 11.16 3.80
N LEU A 106 -11.41 10.07 4.55
CA LEU A 106 -11.68 10.10 5.99
C LEU A 106 -10.77 11.05 6.80
N PRO A 107 -9.42 10.99 6.75
CA PRO A 107 -8.59 11.87 7.57
C PRO A 107 -8.69 13.35 7.18
N TRP A 108 -9.14 13.63 5.97
CA TRP A 108 -9.28 14.99 5.45
C TRP A 108 -10.62 15.63 5.78
N THR A 109 -11.68 14.81 5.90
CA THR A 109 -13.07 15.24 6.18
C THR A 109 -13.42 15.18 7.65
N ASP A 110 -12.80 14.28 8.39
CA ASP A 110 -13.00 14.09 9.83
C ASP A 110 -11.63 14.00 10.54
N PRO A 111 -10.85 15.11 10.55
CA PRO A 111 -9.53 15.14 11.16
C PRO A 111 -9.63 15.08 12.68
N GLN A 112 -9.25 13.95 13.25
CA GLN A 112 -9.19 13.74 14.70
C GLN A 112 -8.10 12.71 15.02
N PRO A 113 -7.66 12.59 16.27
CA PRO A 113 -6.68 11.60 16.66
C PRO A 113 -7.09 10.18 16.25
N GLY A 114 -6.23 9.48 15.53
CA GLY A 114 -6.48 8.15 15.00
C GLY A 114 -7.21 8.09 13.65
N ALA A 115 -7.46 9.21 12.97
CA ALA A 115 -8.17 9.23 11.68
C ALA A 115 -7.36 8.56 10.55
N HIS A 116 -6.03 8.81 10.48
CA HIS A 116 -5.14 8.09 9.57
C HIS A 116 -4.99 6.62 9.95
N VAL A 117 -4.99 6.29 11.25
CA VAL A 117 -4.97 4.89 11.72
C VAL A 117 -6.26 4.17 11.33
N ALA A 118 -7.43 4.80 11.49
CA ALA A 118 -8.73 4.23 11.10
C ALA A 118 -8.79 3.98 9.59
N ARG A 119 -8.37 4.98 8.79
CA ARG A 119 -8.29 4.85 7.34
C ARG A 119 -7.30 3.74 6.93
N ALA A 120 -6.11 3.70 7.54
CA ALA A 120 -5.12 2.68 7.27
C ALA A 120 -5.64 1.26 7.60
N SER A 121 -6.39 1.11 8.69
CA SER A 121 -7.03 -0.16 9.07
C SER A 121 -8.05 -0.61 8.01
N MET A 122 -8.90 0.28 7.51
CA MET A 122 -9.84 -0.05 6.42
C MET A 122 -9.11 -0.32 5.09
N THR A 123 -8.07 0.43 4.77
CA THR A 123 -7.22 0.18 3.58
C THR A 123 -6.50 -1.17 3.65
N TYR A 124 -6.04 -1.56 4.84
CA TYR A 124 -5.46 -2.88 5.11
C TYR A 124 -6.48 -4.00 4.88
N LEU A 125 -7.71 -3.83 5.33
CA LEU A 125 -8.80 -4.79 5.09
C LEU A 125 -9.16 -4.86 3.59
N HIS A 126 -9.27 -3.70 2.92
CA HIS A 126 -9.54 -3.62 1.48
C HIS A 126 -8.47 -4.35 0.65
N SER A 127 -7.19 -4.09 0.97
CA SER A 127 -6.06 -4.67 0.24
C SER A 127 -5.93 -6.18 0.42
N GLN A 128 -6.48 -6.75 1.48
CA GLN A 128 -6.61 -8.21 1.65
C GLN A 128 -7.61 -8.81 0.67
N ALA A 129 -8.68 -8.08 0.35
CA ALA A 129 -9.68 -8.49 -0.63
C ALA A 129 -9.21 -8.23 -2.06
N GLU A 130 -8.71 -6.99 -2.34
CA GLU A 130 -8.30 -6.59 -3.68
C GLU A 130 -7.32 -5.40 -3.62
N ALA A 131 -6.16 -5.57 -4.23
CA ALA A 131 -5.08 -4.58 -4.17
C ALA A 131 -5.08 -3.59 -5.36
N GLY A 132 -5.63 -3.97 -6.52
CA GLY A 132 -5.55 -3.17 -7.73
C GLY A 132 -6.36 -1.87 -7.65
N SER A 133 -7.58 -1.93 -7.14
CA SER A 133 -8.43 -0.75 -6.88
C SER A 133 -7.83 0.19 -5.82
N GLY A 134 -6.94 -0.30 -4.97
CA GLY A 134 -6.18 0.51 -4.03
C GLY A 134 -5.34 1.61 -4.70
N CYS A 135 -4.89 1.40 -5.95
CA CYS A 135 -4.06 2.39 -6.66
C CYS A 135 -4.79 3.73 -6.91
N PRO A 136 -5.96 3.80 -7.57
CA PRO A 136 -6.70 5.05 -7.72
C PRO A 136 -7.20 5.62 -6.39
N LEU A 137 -7.55 4.78 -5.41
CA LEU A 137 -7.96 5.22 -4.07
C LEU A 137 -6.82 5.94 -3.35
N THR A 138 -5.62 5.37 -3.38
CA THR A 138 -4.43 5.97 -2.76
C THR A 138 -4.00 7.25 -3.45
N MET A 139 -4.02 7.32 -4.79
CA MET A 139 -3.69 8.53 -5.51
C MET A 139 -4.68 9.67 -5.22
N THR A 140 -5.98 9.35 -5.12
CA THR A 140 -7.02 10.31 -4.75
C THR A 140 -6.80 10.84 -3.33
N PHE A 141 -6.58 9.96 -2.34
CA PHE A 141 -6.24 10.33 -0.97
C PHE A 141 -5.00 11.21 -0.88
N ALA A 142 -3.93 10.82 -1.56
CA ALA A 142 -2.64 11.46 -1.49
C ALA A 142 -2.56 12.81 -2.22
N SER A 143 -3.52 13.11 -3.11
CA SER A 143 -3.52 14.36 -3.88
C SER A 143 -3.89 15.60 -3.05
N VAL A 144 -4.56 15.42 -1.92
CA VAL A 144 -5.14 16.50 -1.11
C VAL A 144 -4.09 17.53 -0.63
N PRO A 145 -2.94 17.13 -0.06
CA PRO A 145 -1.93 18.11 0.35
C PRO A 145 -1.42 18.96 -0.81
N ALA A 146 -1.14 18.35 -1.96
CA ALA A 146 -0.67 19.08 -3.14
C ALA A 146 -1.73 20.05 -3.69
N LEU A 147 -3.00 19.65 -3.74
CA LEU A 147 -4.09 20.52 -4.17
C LEU A 147 -4.26 21.75 -3.25
N ARG A 148 -4.09 21.59 -1.94
CA ARG A 148 -4.19 22.68 -0.96
C ARG A 148 -3.17 23.80 -1.18
N LEU A 149 -2.07 23.52 -1.90
CA LEU A 149 -1.09 24.55 -2.25
C LEU A 149 -1.60 25.55 -3.29
N GLN A 150 -2.72 25.25 -3.98
CA GLN A 150 -3.32 26.15 -4.96
C GLN A 150 -4.80 26.38 -4.64
N PRO A 151 -5.15 27.41 -3.83
CA PRO A 151 -6.50 27.59 -3.28
C PRO A 151 -7.62 27.67 -4.31
N ASP A 152 -7.40 28.34 -5.45
CA ASP A 152 -8.41 28.50 -6.50
C ASP A 152 -8.80 27.15 -7.14
N LEU A 153 -7.81 26.29 -7.39
CA LEU A 153 -8.05 24.93 -7.89
C LEU A 153 -8.60 24.03 -6.79
N ALA A 154 -8.11 24.17 -5.57
CA ALA A 154 -8.60 23.43 -4.41
C ALA A 154 -10.09 23.67 -4.17
N ALA A 155 -10.57 24.92 -4.31
CA ALA A 155 -11.98 25.25 -4.15
C ALA A 155 -12.90 24.53 -5.15
N ILE A 156 -12.39 24.20 -6.34
CA ILE A 156 -13.14 23.47 -7.39
C ILE A 156 -13.05 21.95 -7.18
N TRP A 157 -11.85 21.43 -6.88
CA TRP A 157 -11.57 20.00 -6.91
C TRP A 157 -11.78 19.30 -5.57
N LEU A 158 -11.38 19.90 -4.44
CA LEU A 158 -11.43 19.23 -3.13
C LEU A 158 -12.84 18.79 -2.71
N PRO A 159 -13.92 19.58 -2.92
CA PRO A 159 -15.25 19.11 -2.56
C PRO A 159 -15.66 17.81 -3.26
N LYS A 160 -15.15 17.58 -4.47
CA LYS A 160 -15.43 16.39 -5.27
C LYS A 160 -14.45 15.24 -5.01
N VAL A 161 -13.18 15.54 -4.75
CA VAL A 161 -12.15 14.57 -4.35
C VAL A 161 -12.46 13.95 -2.99
N LEU A 162 -13.06 14.73 -2.10
CA LEU A 162 -13.43 14.32 -0.74
C LEU A 162 -14.86 13.77 -0.62
N ALA A 163 -15.61 13.76 -1.72
CA ALA A 163 -16.96 13.20 -1.74
C ALA A 163 -16.95 11.69 -1.48
N THR A 164 -17.99 11.20 -0.82
CA THR A 164 -18.24 9.79 -0.58
C THR A 164 -19.12 9.16 -1.66
N GLU A 165 -19.20 9.78 -2.84
CA GLU A 165 -19.93 9.28 -3.99
C GLU A 165 -18.96 8.87 -5.10
N TYR A 166 -19.12 7.65 -5.60
CA TYR A 166 -18.37 7.15 -6.74
C TYR A 166 -19.12 7.38 -8.04
N ASP A 167 -18.52 8.18 -8.93
CA ASP A 167 -19.09 8.47 -10.25
C ASP A 167 -18.14 8.00 -11.37
N PRO A 168 -18.37 6.84 -12.00
CA PRO A 168 -17.49 6.29 -13.04
C PRO A 168 -17.67 6.92 -14.41
N ARG A 169 -18.61 7.86 -14.61
CA ARG A 169 -18.90 8.46 -15.91
C ARG A 169 -17.69 9.23 -16.44
N ASN A 170 -17.41 9.05 -17.73
CA ASN A 170 -16.34 9.78 -18.42
C ASN A 170 -16.86 11.10 -18.98
N ILE A 171 -17.09 12.06 -18.10
CA ILE A 171 -17.66 13.39 -18.40
C ILE A 171 -16.91 14.48 -17.62
N ASP A 172 -17.18 15.72 -17.94
CA ASP A 172 -16.61 16.88 -17.23
C ASP A 172 -16.97 16.88 -15.74
N ILE A 173 -16.00 17.30 -14.90
CA ILE A 173 -16.13 17.26 -13.44
C ILE A 173 -17.25 18.15 -12.89
N SER A 174 -17.69 19.19 -13.62
CA SER A 174 -18.81 20.03 -13.20
C SER A 174 -20.11 19.25 -13.06
N GLN A 175 -20.25 18.17 -13.82
CA GLN A 175 -21.43 17.29 -13.87
C GLN A 175 -21.29 16.06 -12.95
N LYS A 176 -20.21 15.93 -12.18
CA LYS A 176 -19.95 14.78 -11.31
C LYS A 176 -20.13 15.14 -9.84
N ALA A 177 -20.64 14.18 -9.07
CA ALA A 177 -20.73 14.29 -7.61
C ALA A 177 -19.39 14.05 -6.95
N GLY A 178 -18.67 13.00 -7.35
CA GLY A 178 -17.34 12.63 -6.88
C GLY A 178 -16.35 12.44 -8.01
N VAL A 179 -15.07 12.66 -7.75
CA VAL A 179 -13.98 12.49 -8.72
C VAL A 179 -12.82 11.72 -8.12
N THR A 180 -12.05 11.07 -8.99
CA THR A 180 -10.78 10.44 -8.62
C THR A 180 -9.62 11.19 -9.25
N LEU A 181 -8.47 11.19 -8.57
CA LEU A 181 -7.23 11.77 -9.08
C LEU A 181 -6.16 10.70 -9.24
N GLY A 182 -5.40 10.86 -10.31
CA GLY A 182 -4.22 10.05 -10.61
C GLY A 182 -2.92 10.85 -10.47
N MET A 183 -1.82 10.15 -10.70
CA MET A 183 -0.48 10.72 -10.72
C MET A 183 0.30 10.14 -11.91
N ALA A 184 0.99 10.98 -12.67
CA ALA A 184 1.78 10.55 -13.82
C ALA A 184 3.12 11.30 -13.88
N MET A 185 4.22 10.66 -13.43
CA MET A 185 5.54 11.28 -13.35
C MET A 185 6.56 10.64 -14.30
N THR A 186 6.58 9.31 -14.38
CA THR A 186 7.58 8.54 -15.12
C THR A 186 7.47 8.74 -16.63
N GLU A 187 8.59 9.02 -17.28
CA GLU A 187 8.71 9.05 -18.74
C GLU A 187 9.53 7.86 -19.25
N LYS A 188 9.65 7.67 -20.59
CA LYS A 188 10.33 6.50 -21.19
C LYS A 188 11.79 6.38 -20.76
N GLN A 189 12.50 7.50 -20.55
CA GLN A 189 13.90 7.53 -20.12
C GLN A 189 14.09 7.21 -18.63
N GLY A 190 13.05 7.20 -17.80
CA GLY A 190 13.12 6.78 -16.41
C GLY A 190 12.12 7.50 -15.47
N GLY A 191 11.98 6.96 -14.26
CA GLY A 191 11.10 7.49 -13.21
C GLY A 191 11.85 7.91 -11.94
N THR A 192 13.07 7.41 -11.72
CA THR A 192 13.88 7.76 -10.53
C THR A 192 14.44 9.17 -10.64
N ASP A 193 14.95 9.55 -11.82
CA ASP A 193 15.41 10.91 -12.11
C ASP A 193 14.35 11.70 -12.88
N VAL A 194 13.31 12.13 -12.17
CA VAL A 194 12.21 12.93 -12.77
C VAL A 194 12.68 14.31 -13.26
N ARG A 195 13.88 14.79 -12.85
CA ARG A 195 14.43 16.05 -13.35
C ARG A 195 14.84 15.96 -14.81
N ALA A 196 15.13 14.75 -15.28
CA ALA A 196 15.42 14.45 -16.68
C ALA A 196 14.14 14.36 -17.57
N ASN A 197 12.96 14.62 -17.02
CA ASN A 197 11.71 14.63 -17.79
C ASN A 197 11.77 15.65 -18.92
N THR A 198 11.21 15.27 -20.07
CA THR A 198 11.23 16.05 -21.31
C THR A 198 9.88 16.66 -21.66
N THR A 199 8.79 16.24 -21.01
CA THR A 199 7.47 16.88 -21.15
C THR A 199 7.57 18.37 -20.82
N ARG A 200 7.06 19.23 -21.70
CA ARG A 200 7.11 20.69 -21.58
C ARG A 200 5.73 21.28 -21.37
N ALA A 201 5.69 22.38 -20.63
CA ALA A 201 4.50 23.18 -20.38
C ALA A 201 4.65 24.56 -21.04
N TYR A 202 3.69 24.95 -21.85
CA TYR A 202 3.63 26.22 -22.55
C TYR A 202 2.46 27.04 -21.99
N PRO A 203 2.66 28.30 -21.55
CA PRO A 203 1.61 29.11 -20.98
C PRO A 203 0.58 29.49 -22.05
N VAL A 204 -0.71 29.38 -21.72
CA VAL A 204 -1.81 29.84 -22.60
C VAL A 204 -2.03 31.34 -22.51
N GLY A 205 -1.60 31.94 -21.41
CA GLY A 205 -1.71 33.38 -21.16
C GLY A 205 -0.68 33.84 -20.12
N ALA A 206 -1.14 34.23 -18.94
CA ALA A 206 -0.25 34.57 -17.83
C ALA A 206 0.55 33.35 -17.38
N LYS A 207 1.72 33.58 -16.77
CA LYS A 207 2.60 32.54 -16.23
C LYS A 207 2.47 32.48 -14.70
N GLY A 208 2.76 31.29 -14.13
CA GLY A 208 2.92 31.10 -12.70
C GLY A 208 1.81 30.25 -12.05
N PRO A 209 1.76 30.22 -10.72
CA PRO A 209 0.80 29.44 -9.95
C PRO A 209 -0.66 29.72 -10.33
N GLY A 210 -1.46 28.66 -10.46
CA GLY A 210 -2.87 28.74 -10.83
C GLY A 210 -3.15 29.08 -12.31
N GLN A 211 -2.12 29.38 -13.10
CA GLN A 211 -2.30 29.73 -14.51
C GLN A 211 -2.37 28.50 -15.40
N ALA A 212 -3.03 28.67 -16.55
CA ALA A 212 -3.24 27.61 -17.53
C ALA A 212 -2.03 27.43 -18.46
N TYR A 213 -1.70 26.18 -18.74
CA TYR A 213 -0.63 25.77 -19.64
C TYR A 213 -1.12 24.65 -20.57
N GLU A 214 -0.49 24.53 -21.74
CA GLU A 214 -0.61 23.37 -22.60
C GLU A 214 0.61 22.48 -22.44
N LEU A 215 0.39 21.19 -22.15
CA LEU A 215 1.45 20.20 -21.98
C LEU A 215 1.72 19.48 -23.30
N LEU A 216 3.00 19.36 -23.66
CA LEU A 216 3.48 18.57 -24.79
C LEU A 216 4.50 17.55 -24.32
N GLY A 217 4.23 16.27 -24.51
CA GLY A 217 5.13 15.20 -24.08
C GLY A 217 4.44 13.87 -23.88
N HIS A 218 4.95 13.06 -22.93
CA HIS A 218 4.42 11.72 -22.68
C HIS A 218 4.64 11.27 -21.23
N LYS A 219 3.89 10.26 -20.82
CA LYS A 219 4.16 9.49 -19.60
C LYS A 219 4.15 7.99 -19.90
N TRP A 220 5.10 7.28 -19.28
CA TRP A 220 5.36 5.87 -19.54
C TRP A 220 4.58 4.92 -18.62
N PHE A 221 4.20 5.42 -17.43
CA PHE A 221 3.29 4.78 -16.50
C PHE A 221 2.28 5.82 -16.01
N CYS A 222 1.04 5.72 -16.49
CA CYS A 222 -0.10 6.49 -16.03
C CYS A 222 -1.16 5.49 -15.58
N SER A 223 -1.22 5.26 -14.28
CA SER A 223 -2.18 4.33 -13.68
C SER A 223 -3.56 4.96 -13.57
N ALA A 224 -4.59 4.12 -13.59
CA ALA A 224 -6.00 4.54 -13.54
C ALA A 224 -6.31 5.68 -14.54
N PRO A 225 -6.10 5.46 -15.86
CA PRO A 225 -6.19 6.51 -16.87
C PRO A 225 -7.60 7.10 -17.04
N MET A 226 -8.60 6.50 -16.39
CA MET A 226 -9.98 7.02 -16.32
C MET A 226 -10.21 7.94 -15.11
N SER A 227 -9.20 8.21 -14.29
CA SER A 227 -9.26 9.27 -13.25
C SER A 227 -9.61 10.61 -13.88
N ASP A 228 -10.36 11.44 -13.16
CA ASP A 228 -10.89 12.71 -13.66
C ASP A 228 -9.83 13.77 -13.87
N GLY A 229 -8.71 13.66 -13.15
CA GLY A 229 -7.54 14.51 -13.30
C GLY A 229 -6.27 13.82 -12.82
N PHE A 230 -5.12 14.41 -13.15
CA PHE A 230 -3.81 13.89 -12.81
C PHE A 230 -2.89 14.99 -12.28
N LEU A 231 -2.15 14.70 -11.20
CA LEU A 231 -0.98 15.47 -10.87
C LEU A 231 0.20 14.98 -11.72
N THR A 232 0.85 15.88 -12.44
CA THR A 232 1.95 15.54 -13.34
C THR A 232 3.05 16.60 -13.31
N LEU A 233 4.22 16.23 -13.80
CA LEU A 233 5.38 17.12 -13.88
C LEU A 233 5.71 17.44 -15.34
N ALA A 234 6.00 18.72 -15.60
CA ALA A 234 6.47 19.20 -16.89
C ALA A 234 7.49 20.34 -16.72
N GLN A 235 8.39 20.49 -17.70
CA GLN A 235 9.40 21.54 -17.73
C GLN A 235 8.79 22.87 -18.14
N THR A 236 9.13 23.91 -17.40
CA THR A 236 8.90 25.32 -17.74
C THR A 236 10.23 26.05 -17.93
N ASP A 237 10.20 27.35 -18.18
CA ASP A 237 11.41 28.18 -18.29
C ASP A 237 12.24 28.17 -16.99
N LYS A 238 11.58 28.00 -15.80
CA LYS A 238 12.26 27.94 -14.50
C LYS A 238 12.55 26.54 -14.00
N GLY A 239 12.21 25.51 -14.79
CA GLY A 239 12.46 24.12 -14.46
C GLY A 239 11.21 23.29 -14.24
N LEU A 240 11.39 22.11 -13.64
CA LEU A 240 10.32 21.13 -13.47
C LEU A 240 9.25 21.64 -12.49
N SER A 241 8.02 21.75 -12.98
CA SER A 241 6.85 22.28 -12.25
C SER A 241 5.72 21.25 -12.17
N CYS A 242 4.84 21.40 -11.18
CA CYS A 242 3.71 20.52 -10.97
C CYS A 242 2.44 21.09 -11.61
N PHE A 243 1.63 20.21 -12.20
CA PHE A 243 0.40 20.60 -12.89
C PHE A 243 -0.74 19.65 -12.53
N LEU A 244 -1.95 20.22 -12.39
CA LEU A 244 -3.21 19.49 -12.40
C LEU A 244 -3.72 19.44 -13.84
N LEU A 245 -3.81 18.24 -14.40
CA LEU A 245 -4.24 17.96 -15.76
C LEU A 245 -5.59 17.22 -15.73
N PRO A 246 -6.72 17.84 -16.07
CA PRO A 246 -8.02 17.17 -16.12
C PRO A 246 -8.20 16.33 -17.38
N ARG A 247 -9.07 15.33 -17.30
CA ARG A 247 -9.49 14.51 -18.47
C ARG A 247 -10.36 15.28 -19.46
N HIS A 248 -11.16 16.21 -18.97
CA HIS A 248 -12.01 17.08 -19.78
C HIS A 248 -11.64 18.55 -19.56
N ARG A 249 -11.77 19.35 -20.59
CA ARG A 249 -11.62 20.79 -20.54
C ARG A 249 -12.86 21.44 -19.90
N PRO A 250 -12.77 22.68 -19.39
CA PRO A 250 -13.93 23.36 -18.79
C PRO A 250 -15.14 23.56 -19.71
N ASP A 251 -14.93 23.47 -21.03
CA ASP A 251 -16.01 23.52 -22.02
C ASP A 251 -16.71 22.16 -22.24
N GLY A 252 -16.31 21.14 -21.49
CA GLY A 252 -16.82 19.77 -21.57
C GLY A 252 -16.19 18.92 -22.67
N SER A 253 -15.31 19.47 -23.51
CA SER A 253 -14.59 18.72 -24.51
C SER A 253 -13.52 17.83 -23.88
N ARG A 254 -13.16 16.74 -24.55
CA ARG A 254 -12.02 15.92 -24.12
C ARG A 254 -10.73 16.72 -24.18
N ASN A 255 -9.89 16.54 -23.17
CA ASN A 255 -8.55 17.10 -23.18
C ASN A 255 -7.62 16.30 -24.12
N GLU A 256 -6.53 16.91 -24.55
CA GLU A 256 -5.51 16.34 -25.45
C GLU A 256 -4.61 15.31 -24.71
N PHE A 257 -5.26 14.38 -24.05
CA PHE A 257 -4.68 13.27 -23.28
C PHE A 257 -4.95 11.97 -24.04
N TYR A 258 -3.92 11.39 -24.65
CA TYR A 258 -4.05 10.26 -25.57
C TYR A 258 -3.46 8.99 -24.99
N ILE A 259 -4.31 8.01 -24.69
CA ILE A 259 -3.87 6.68 -24.26
C ILE A 259 -3.31 5.94 -25.49
N GLN A 260 -2.08 5.43 -25.37
CA GLN A 260 -1.43 4.69 -26.45
C GLN A 260 -1.69 3.18 -26.33
N ARG A 261 -1.57 2.63 -25.12
CA ARG A 261 -1.88 1.23 -24.79
C ARG A 261 -1.96 1.04 -23.29
N LEU A 262 -2.51 -0.10 -22.85
CA LEU A 262 -2.39 -0.59 -21.48
C LEU A 262 -1.17 -1.49 -21.33
N LYS A 263 -0.56 -1.46 -20.14
CA LYS A 263 0.54 -2.34 -19.76
C LYS A 263 0.00 -3.74 -19.43
N ASN A 264 0.63 -4.78 -19.96
CA ASN A 264 0.43 -6.14 -19.49
C ASN A 264 1.36 -6.39 -18.29
N LYS A 265 0.78 -6.49 -17.09
CA LYS A 265 1.51 -6.51 -15.82
C LYS A 265 1.49 -7.89 -15.17
N LEU A 266 2.45 -8.16 -14.27
CA LEU A 266 2.51 -9.37 -13.45
C LEU A 266 1.29 -9.48 -12.52
N GLY A 267 1.00 -8.40 -11.79
CA GLY A 267 -0.10 -8.25 -10.85
C GLY A 267 -0.79 -6.91 -11.05
N ASN A 268 -1.60 -6.49 -10.07
CA ASN A 268 -2.42 -5.28 -10.14
C ASN A 268 -3.35 -5.32 -11.39
N SER A 269 -3.92 -6.50 -11.63
CA SER A 269 -4.58 -6.84 -12.91
C SER A 269 -5.90 -6.12 -13.08
N SER A 270 -6.65 -5.89 -12.00
CA SER A 270 -7.91 -5.15 -12.00
C SER A 270 -7.73 -3.66 -12.32
N ASN A 271 -6.53 -3.09 -12.07
CA ASN A 271 -6.20 -1.71 -12.36
C ASN A 271 -5.56 -1.57 -13.74
N ALA A 272 -6.00 -0.58 -14.52
CA ALA A 272 -5.36 -0.20 -15.76
C ALA A 272 -4.11 0.66 -15.49
N SER A 273 -3.01 0.37 -16.17
CA SER A 273 -1.83 1.24 -16.23
C SER A 273 -1.49 1.48 -17.69
N SER A 274 -1.35 2.74 -18.08
CA SER A 274 -1.27 3.13 -19.49
C SER A 274 0.01 3.89 -19.83
N GLU A 275 0.32 3.92 -21.12
CA GLU A 275 1.21 4.88 -21.75
C GLU A 275 0.37 6.00 -22.34
N VAL A 276 0.74 7.24 -22.09
CA VAL A 276 -0.02 8.40 -22.55
C VAL A 276 0.87 9.42 -23.24
N GLU A 277 0.28 10.15 -24.21
CA GLU A 277 0.88 11.32 -24.84
C GLU A 277 -0.01 12.54 -24.62
N PHE A 278 0.65 13.68 -24.39
CA PHE A 278 0.05 15.00 -24.30
C PHE A 278 0.36 15.79 -25.56
N ARG A 279 -0.65 16.29 -26.25
CA ARG A 279 -0.52 17.02 -27.53
C ARG A 279 -1.17 18.39 -27.44
N GLY A 280 -0.76 19.19 -26.44
CA GLY A 280 -1.42 20.43 -26.06
C GLY A 280 -2.49 20.20 -24.97
N ALA A 281 -2.22 19.28 -24.05
CA ALA A 281 -3.16 18.98 -22.96
C ALA A 281 -3.23 20.16 -21.99
N LEU A 282 -4.44 20.71 -21.81
CA LEU A 282 -4.67 21.83 -20.90
C LEU A 282 -4.48 21.39 -19.44
N ALA A 283 -3.70 22.15 -18.69
CA ALA A 283 -3.39 21.89 -17.29
C ALA A 283 -3.18 23.21 -16.53
N TRP A 284 -3.29 23.15 -15.21
CA TRP A 284 -3.05 24.31 -14.34
C TRP A 284 -1.87 24.06 -13.42
N MET A 285 -0.98 25.05 -13.32
CA MET A 285 0.18 24.95 -12.42
C MET A 285 -0.26 24.93 -10.96
N ILE A 286 0.27 23.99 -10.20
CA ILE A 286 0.13 23.89 -8.75
C ILE A 286 1.44 24.28 -8.08
N GLY A 287 1.36 25.20 -7.12
CA GLY A 287 2.53 25.68 -6.39
C GLY A 287 3.46 26.51 -7.28
N GLU A 288 4.69 26.75 -6.82
CA GLU A 288 5.65 27.62 -7.48
C GLU A 288 6.30 26.99 -8.72
N GLU A 289 6.54 27.82 -9.75
CA GLU A 289 7.23 27.43 -10.96
C GLU A 289 8.68 27.01 -10.66
N GLY A 290 9.09 25.85 -11.21
CA GLY A 290 10.41 25.25 -10.97
C GLY A 290 10.50 24.43 -9.67
N ARG A 291 9.41 24.35 -8.89
CA ARG A 291 9.36 23.62 -7.64
C ARG A 291 8.42 22.38 -7.67
N GLY A 292 8.29 21.78 -8.83
CA GLY A 292 7.38 20.65 -9.03
C GLY A 292 7.67 19.44 -8.15
N VAL A 293 8.94 19.09 -7.92
CA VAL A 293 9.31 17.96 -7.04
C VAL A 293 8.91 18.23 -5.58
N PRO A 294 9.27 19.36 -4.95
CA PRO A 294 8.78 19.69 -3.62
C PRO A 294 7.25 19.70 -3.50
N THR A 295 6.54 20.17 -4.54
CA THR A 295 5.08 20.22 -4.56
C THR A 295 4.45 18.82 -4.53
N ILE A 296 4.99 17.86 -5.30
CA ILE A 296 4.39 16.53 -5.44
C ILE A 296 4.91 15.54 -4.40
N ILE A 297 5.98 15.87 -3.66
CA ILE A 297 6.62 14.92 -2.74
C ILE A 297 5.71 14.52 -1.57
N GLU A 298 4.83 15.40 -1.13
CA GLU A 298 3.85 15.08 -0.09
C GLU A 298 2.85 14.02 -0.56
N MET A 299 2.40 14.12 -1.82
CA MET A 299 1.60 13.07 -2.44
C MET A 299 2.37 11.75 -2.46
N VAL A 300 3.65 11.78 -2.84
CA VAL A 300 4.50 10.58 -2.87
C VAL A 300 4.72 10.00 -1.47
N ALA A 301 4.82 10.82 -0.42
CA ALA A 301 4.94 10.34 0.95
C ALA A 301 3.69 9.54 1.38
N MET A 302 2.48 10.04 1.04
CA MET A 302 1.22 9.36 1.33
C MET A 302 1.07 8.05 0.55
N THR A 303 1.44 8.02 -0.73
CA THR A 303 1.41 6.78 -1.52
C THR A 303 2.43 5.75 -1.02
N ARG A 304 3.59 6.18 -0.52
CA ARG A 304 4.56 5.28 0.14
C ARG A 304 4.02 4.68 1.43
N PHE A 305 3.31 5.47 2.22
CA PHE A 305 2.60 4.97 3.40
C PHE A 305 1.61 3.86 3.02
N ASP A 306 0.81 4.08 1.99
CA ASP A 306 -0.13 3.06 1.52
C ASP A 306 0.57 1.82 0.93
N CYS A 307 1.78 1.92 0.39
CA CYS A 307 2.59 0.75 0.03
C CYS A 307 2.95 -0.11 1.27
N MET A 308 3.23 0.53 2.42
CA MET A 308 3.46 -0.20 3.69
C MET A 308 2.20 -0.93 4.13
N VAL A 309 1.08 -0.22 4.18
CA VAL A 309 -0.23 -0.77 4.59
C VAL A 309 -0.65 -1.91 3.66
N GLY A 310 -0.61 -1.70 2.34
CA GLY A 310 -0.98 -2.71 1.35
C GLY A 310 -0.08 -3.95 1.40
N SER A 311 1.23 -3.79 1.54
CA SER A 311 2.14 -4.95 1.66
C SER A 311 1.88 -5.74 2.95
N SER A 312 1.66 -5.05 4.07
CA SER A 312 1.28 -5.67 5.34
C SER A 312 -0.04 -6.44 5.23
N ALA A 313 -1.01 -5.90 4.49
CA ALA A 313 -2.30 -6.53 4.20
C ALA A 313 -2.15 -7.84 3.40
N LEU A 314 -1.32 -7.82 2.34
CA LEU A 314 -1.05 -9.02 1.53
C LEU A 314 -0.38 -10.13 2.38
N MET A 315 0.55 -9.74 3.26
CA MET A 315 1.20 -10.66 4.20
C MET A 315 0.18 -11.28 5.16
N ARG A 316 -0.74 -10.47 5.72
CA ARG A 316 -1.78 -10.96 6.61
C ARG A 316 -2.73 -11.92 5.92
N GLN A 317 -3.19 -11.59 4.72
CA GLN A 317 -4.09 -12.47 3.98
C GLN A 317 -3.43 -13.81 3.66
N ALA A 318 -2.16 -13.80 3.26
CA ALA A 318 -1.40 -15.02 3.00
C ALA A 318 -1.26 -15.88 4.28
N LEU A 319 -0.93 -15.26 5.42
CA LEU A 319 -0.87 -15.93 6.72
C LEU A 319 -2.23 -16.52 7.13
N THR A 320 -3.33 -15.75 6.94
CA THR A 320 -4.70 -16.18 7.25
C THR A 320 -5.04 -17.46 6.50
N GLN A 321 -4.76 -17.52 5.21
CA GLN A 321 -5.00 -18.70 4.37
C GLN A 321 -4.13 -19.88 4.81
N ALA A 322 -2.83 -19.67 5.02
CA ALA A 322 -1.89 -20.72 5.40
C ALA A 322 -2.21 -21.30 6.79
N SER A 323 -2.45 -20.45 7.79
CA SER A 323 -2.73 -20.91 9.16
C SER A 323 -4.07 -21.63 9.24
N HIS A 324 -5.10 -21.15 8.53
CA HIS A 324 -6.39 -21.83 8.43
C HIS A 324 -6.24 -23.22 7.76
N HIS A 325 -5.54 -23.27 6.62
CA HIS A 325 -5.28 -24.54 5.94
C HIS A 325 -4.57 -25.54 6.86
N CYS A 326 -3.49 -25.13 7.51
CA CYS A 326 -2.70 -25.98 8.39
C CYS A 326 -3.46 -26.43 9.65
N ALA A 327 -4.37 -25.61 10.15
CA ALA A 327 -5.22 -25.95 11.32
C ALA A 327 -6.22 -27.07 11.03
N HIS A 328 -6.59 -27.30 9.77
CA HIS A 328 -7.60 -28.30 9.37
C HIS A 328 -7.02 -29.47 8.57
N ARG A 329 -5.80 -29.36 8.06
CA ARG A 329 -5.16 -30.39 7.23
C ARG A 329 -4.48 -31.44 8.10
N LEU A 330 -4.74 -32.70 7.83
CA LEU A 330 -4.04 -33.84 8.44
C LEU A 330 -2.93 -34.34 7.53
N VAL A 331 -1.74 -34.53 8.08
CA VAL A 331 -0.60 -35.16 7.41
C VAL A 331 0.02 -36.19 8.36
N GLY A 332 0.14 -37.46 7.93
CA GLY A 332 0.59 -38.52 8.79
C GLY A 332 -0.32 -38.76 10.01
N GLY A 333 -1.62 -38.51 9.88
CA GLY A 333 -2.61 -38.71 10.93
C GLY A 333 -2.62 -37.59 12.01
N ARG A 334 -1.86 -36.51 11.84
CA ARG A 334 -1.75 -35.39 12.77
C ARG A 334 -2.11 -34.08 12.07
N VAL A 335 -2.69 -33.14 12.80
CA VAL A 335 -2.96 -31.77 12.31
C VAL A 335 -1.64 -31.12 11.90
N LEU A 336 -1.61 -30.53 10.72
CA LEU A 336 -0.38 -29.97 10.15
C LEU A 336 0.17 -28.83 11.02
N ALA A 337 -0.69 -27.94 11.53
CA ALA A 337 -0.32 -26.86 12.43
C ALA A 337 0.26 -27.32 13.79
N GLU A 338 0.07 -28.59 14.17
CA GLU A 338 0.62 -29.15 15.41
C GLU A 338 1.99 -29.80 15.22
N GLN A 339 2.46 -29.90 13.98
CA GLN A 339 3.78 -30.48 13.69
C GLN A 339 4.89 -29.45 13.96
N PRO A 340 5.97 -29.82 14.66
CA PRO A 340 6.97 -28.86 15.14
C PRO A 340 7.60 -27.96 14.06
N LEU A 341 7.89 -28.51 12.87
CA LEU A 341 8.42 -27.73 11.75
C LEU A 341 7.40 -26.71 11.26
N MET A 342 6.14 -27.12 11.10
CA MET A 342 5.08 -26.23 10.63
C MET A 342 4.75 -25.15 11.68
N GLN A 343 4.76 -25.49 12.97
CA GLN A 343 4.60 -24.51 14.04
C GLN A 343 5.67 -23.42 13.98
N ASN A 344 6.93 -23.80 13.73
CA ASN A 344 8.02 -22.84 13.61
C ASN A 344 7.80 -21.90 12.41
N VAL A 345 7.39 -22.44 11.24
CA VAL A 345 7.09 -21.63 10.05
C VAL A 345 5.92 -20.68 10.31
N LEU A 346 4.78 -21.19 10.76
CA LEU A 346 3.57 -20.36 10.99
C LEU A 346 3.80 -19.28 12.05
N ALA A 347 4.53 -19.59 13.13
CA ALA A 347 4.90 -18.61 14.13
C ALA A 347 5.80 -17.51 13.56
N ASP A 348 6.77 -17.86 12.73
CA ASP A 348 7.68 -16.91 12.10
C ASP A 348 6.93 -15.98 11.11
N LEU A 349 6.02 -16.52 10.32
CA LEU A 349 5.12 -15.73 9.46
C LEU A 349 4.21 -14.80 10.29
N ALA A 350 3.71 -15.27 11.43
CA ALA A 350 2.86 -14.46 12.32
C ALA A 350 3.64 -13.26 12.89
N LEU A 351 4.88 -13.47 13.34
CA LEU A 351 5.76 -12.40 13.81
C LEU A 351 6.01 -11.34 12.74
N GLU A 352 6.31 -11.78 11.51
CA GLU A 352 6.57 -10.88 10.39
C GLU A 352 5.35 -10.04 10.03
N SER A 353 4.15 -10.67 9.99
CA SER A 353 2.88 -10.00 9.71
C SER A 353 2.53 -8.94 10.77
N GLU A 354 2.63 -9.29 12.06
CA GLU A 354 2.32 -8.35 13.15
C GLU A 354 3.34 -7.21 13.21
N ALA A 355 4.62 -7.48 12.98
CA ALA A 355 5.67 -6.47 12.92
C ALA A 355 5.49 -5.48 11.75
N ALA A 356 5.01 -5.95 10.59
CA ALA A 356 4.68 -5.10 9.46
C ALA A 356 3.45 -4.22 9.75
N LEU A 357 2.41 -4.79 10.35
CA LEU A 357 1.19 -4.08 10.74
C LEU A 357 1.48 -2.97 11.75
N VAL A 358 2.19 -3.29 12.85
CA VAL A 358 2.41 -2.32 13.92
C VAL A 358 3.21 -1.12 13.44
N LEU A 359 4.24 -1.32 12.61
CA LEU A 359 5.02 -0.22 12.04
C LEU A 359 4.17 0.64 11.09
N SER A 360 3.28 0.01 10.30
CA SER A 360 2.36 0.71 9.40
C SER A 360 1.36 1.58 10.19
N LEU A 361 0.76 1.04 11.25
CA LEU A 361 -0.20 1.80 12.06
C LEU A 361 0.48 2.87 12.95
N ARG A 362 1.70 2.63 13.44
CA ARG A 362 2.51 3.65 14.13
C ARG A 362 2.80 4.83 13.20
N MET A 363 3.05 4.56 11.91
CA MET A 363 3.18 5.61 10.90
C MET A 363 1.87 6.38 10.72
N GLY A 364 0.71 5.70 10.70
CA GLY A 364 -0.60 6.34 10.66
C GLY A 364 -0.81 7.31 11.83
N ARG A 365 -0.43 6.91 13.05
CA ARG A 365 -0.47 7.79 14.22
C ARG A 365 0.42 9.03 14.05
N ALA A 366 1.58 8.90 13.44
CA ALA A 366 2.44 10.05 13.19
C ALA A 366 1.78 11.07 12.25
N LEU A 367 1.08 10.59 11.22
CA LEU A 367 0.34 11.43 10.28
C LEU A 367 -0.87 12.13 10.92
N ASP A 368 -1.43 11.60 11.99
CA ASP A 368 -2.49 12.26 12.77
C ASP A 368 -1.99 13.44 13.62
N ASN A 369 -0.67 13.59 13.78
CA ASN A 369 -0.04 14.61 14.62
C ASN A 369 1.02 15.41 13.85
N PRO A 370 0.70 16.02 12.70
CA PRO A 370 1.69 16.65 11.84
C PRO A 370 2.34 17.91 12.45
N ASP A 371 1.69 18.54 13.43
CA ASP A 371 2.19 19.72 14.14
C ASP A 371 3.14 19.37 15.29
N ASP A 372 3.18 18.10 15.73
CA ASP A 372 4.17 17.60 16.68
C ASP A 372 5.51 17.39 15.97
N LEU A 373 6.55 18.06 16.44
CA LEU A 373 7.86 18.05 15.81
C LEU A 373 8.52 16.66 15.82
N HIS A 374 8.29 15.87 16.86
CA HIS A 374 8.77 14.48 16.93
C HIS A 374 8.07 13.63 15.87
N GLU A 375 6.75 13.67 15.81
CA GLU A 375 5.96 12.90 14.86
C GLU A 375 6.23 13.29 13.39
N ALA A 376 6.40 14.58 13.13
CA ALA A 376 6.79 15.07 11.81
C ALA A 376 8.17 14.54 11.36
N ARG A 377 9.17 14.55 12.25
CA ARG A 377 10.50 14.01 11.98
C ARG A 377 10.52 12.48 11.87
N PHE A 378 9.75 11.81 12.73
CA PHE A 378 9.55 10.38 12.69
C PHE A 378 8.92 9.96 11.35
N SER A 379 7.81 10.57 10.96
CA SER A 379 7.12 10.25 9.71
C SER A 379 8.01 10.48 8.48
N ARG A 380 8.80 11.56 8.49
CA ARG A 380 9.75 11.87 7.41
C ARG A 380 10.77 10.75 7.17
N LEU A 381 11.28 10.15 8.23
CA LEU A 381 12.24 9.05 8.15
C LEU A 381 11.55 7.71 7.89
N VAL A 382 10.54 7.40 8.69
CA VAL A 382 9.97 6.05 8.78
C VAL A 382 9.12 5.71 7.56
N THR A 383 8.61 6.70 6.82
CA THR A 383 7.99 6.46 5.52
C THR A 383 8.94 5.71 4.57
N ALA A 384 10.20 6.14 4.47
CA ALA A 384 11.17 5.47 3.61
C ALA A 384 11.65 4.13 4.19
N VAL A 385 11.88 4.06 5.49
CA VAL A 385 12.29 2.85 6.21
C VAL A 385 11.24 1.75 6.09
N GLY A 386 9.99 2.05 6.44
CA GLY A 386 8.90 1.08 6.44
C GLY A 386 8.54 0.64 5.01
N LYS A 387 8.50 1.59 4.07
CA LYS A 387 8.26 1.26 2.65
C LYS A 387 9.35 0.34 2.11
N TYR A 388 10.62 0.59 2.42
CA TYR A 388 11.70 -0.31 2.04
C TYR A 388 11.50 -1.69 2.66
N TRP A 389 11.42 -1.77 3.98
CA TRP A 389 11.46 -3.02 4.71
C TRP A 389 10.24 -3.90 4.46
N ILE A 390 9.04 -3.38 4.74
CA ILE A 390 7.80 -4.15 4.65
C ILE A 390 7.56 -4.65 3.22
N CYS A 391 7.72 -3.78 2.20
CA CYS A 391 7.51 -4.18 0.81
C CYS A 391 8.56 -5.18 0.31
N LYS A 392 9.78 -5.17 0.88
CA LYS A 392 10.80 -6.18 0.56
C LYS A 392 10.51 -7.54 1.16
N ARG A 393 9.90 -7.57 2.34
CA ARG A 393 9.60 -8.83 3.04
C ARG A 393 8.38 -9.55 2.48
N ALA A 394 7.39 -8.82 1.96
CA ALA A 394 6.12 -9.36 1.51
C ALA A 394 6.23 -10.49 0.47
N PRO A 395 7.01 -10.39 -0.63
CA PRO A 395 7.06 -11.47 -1.63
C PRO A 395 7.57 -12.80 -1.07
N ALA A 396 8.62 -12.77 -0.25
CA ALA A 396 9.18 -13.99 0.35
C ALA A 396 8.22 -14.62 1.35
N MET A 397 7.55 -13.80 2.16
CA MET A 397 6.56 -14.27 3.13
C MET A 397 5.35 -14.93 2.46
N ILE A 398 4.82 -14.31 1.40
CA ILE A 398 3.67 -14.85 0.65
C ILE A 398 4.04 -16.18 -0.03
N ASN A 399 5.25 -16.29 -0.56
CA ASN A 399 5.74 -17.55 -1.11
C ASN A 399 5.77 -18.66 -0.08
N GLU A 400 6.33 -18.39 1.12
CA GLU A 400 6.37 -19.35 2.21
C GLU A 400 4.96 -19.78 2.66
N ALA A 401 4.03 -18.81 2.76
CA ALA A 401 2.63 -19.11 3.07
C ALA A 401 1.97 -20.01 2.01
N ALA A 402 2.28 -19.82 0.74
CA ALA A 402 1.81 -20.68 -0.34
C ALA A 402 2.36 -22.10 -0.21
N GLU A 403 3.65 -22.25 0.15
CA GLU A 403 4.27 -23.56 0.41
C GLU A 403 3.58 -24.31 1.56
N CYS A 404 3.14 -23.62 2.63
CA CYS A 404 2.37 -24.22 3.72
C CYS A 404 1.07 -24.90 3.24
N MET A 405 0.47 -24.41 2.15
CA MET A 405 -0.75 -24.97 1.58
C MET A 405 -0.50 -26.05 0.52
N GLY A 406 0.77 -26.27 0.12
CA GLY A 406 1.11 -27.18 -0.95
C GLY A 406 0.48 -26.79 -2.29
N GLY A 407 -0.01 -27.78 -3.07
CA GLY A 407 -0.62 -27.51 -4.38
C GLY A 407 -1.81 -26.53 -4.33
N ALA A 408 -2.56 -26.52 -3.25
CA ALA A 408 -3.68 -25.57 -3.06
C ALA A 408 -3.22 -24.10 -2.99
N GLY A 409 -2.01 -23.83 -2.53
CA GLY A 409 -1.42 -22.49 -2.52
C GLY A 409 -0.90 -22.01 -3.88
N TYR A 410 -0.81 -22.91 -4.88
CA TYR A 410 -0.23 -22.62 -6.18
C TYR A 410 -1.24 -22.48 -7.32
N VAL A 411 -2.47 -22.98 -7.12
CA VAL A 411 -3.54 -22.93 -8.13
C VAL A 411 -4.40 -21.70 -7.96
N GLU A 412 -4.92 -21.17 -9.07
CA GLU A 412 -5.71 -19.92 -9.12
C GLU A 412 -7.08 -20.02 -8.40
N ASP A 413 -7.52 -21.22 -8.00
CA ASP A 413 -8.69 -21.41 -7.12
C ASP A 413 -8.47 -20.81 -5.72
N SER A 414 -7.21 -20.55 -5.34
CA SER A 414 -6.84 -19.86 -4.11
C SER A 414 -6.36 -18.44 -4.38
N ILE A 415 -6.44 -17.59 -3.36
CA ILE A 415 -5.97 -16.20 -3.48
C ILE A 415 -4.44 -16.07 -3.52
N LEU A 416 -3.67 -17.10 -3.07
CA LEU A 416 -2.22 -17.01 -2.90
C LEU A 416 -1.45 -16.63 -4.19
N PRO A 417 -1.75 -17.22 -5.36
CA PRO A 417 -1.10 -16.80 -6.61
C PRO A 417 -1.31 -15.33 -6.93
N ARG A 418 -2.51 -14.80 -6.69
CA ARG A 418 -2.81 -13.38 -6.87
C ARG A 418 -2.01 -12.51 -5.88
N LEU A 419 -1.97 -12.84 -4.59
CA LEU A 419 -1.19 -12.13 -3.58
C LEU A 419 0.31 -12.11 -3.94
N TYR A 420 0.83 -13.23 -4.41
CA TYR A 420 2.24 -13.33 -4.82
C TYR A 420 2.55 -12.42 -6.02
N ARG A 421 1.66 -12.37 -7.02
CA ARG A 421 1.82 -11.46 -8.16
C ARG A 421 1.67 -9.99 -7.80
N GLU A 422 0.85 -9.65 -6.79
CA GLU A 422 0.69 -8.28 -6.30
C GLU A 422 1.92 -7.77 -5.54
N ALA A 423 2.52 -8.58 -4.69
CA ALA A 423 3.52 -8.14 -3.74
C ALA A 423 4.74 -7.40 -4.34
N PRO A 424 5.33 -7.80 -5.49
CA PRO A 424 6.52 -7.17 -6.04
C PRO A 424 6.33 -5.71 -6.47
N VAL A 425 5.11 -5.28 -6.82
CA VAL A 425 4.88 -3.92 -7.31
C VAL A 425 5.12 -2.89 -6.21
N ASN A 426 4.76 -3.20 -4.97
CA ASN A 426 4.93 -2.27 -3.83
C ASN A 426 6.39 -1.98 -3.51
N SER A 427 7.32 -2.89 -3.82
CA SER A 427 8.76 -2.62 -3.70
C SER A 427 9.37 -1.92 -4.92
N THR A 428 8.59 -1.74 -5.99
CA THR A 428 9.05 -1.20 -7.29
C THR A 428 8.61 0.25 -7.50
N TRP A 429 7.30 0.51 -7.41
CA TRP A 429 6.75 1.86 -7.63
C TRP A 429 7.01 2.79 -6.44
N GLU A 430 6.73 4.10 -6.58
CA GLU A 430 6.94 5.14 -5.55
C GLU A 430 8.40 5.23 -5.03
N GLY A 431 9.33 4.80 -5.86
CA GLY A 431 10.74 4.64 -5.53
C GLY A 431 11.08 3.22 -5.08
N SER A 432 11.97 2.56 -5.81
CA SER A 432 12.47 1.22 -5.50
C SER A 432 13.31 1.19 -4.22
N GLY A 433 13.70 -0.02 -3.78
CA GLY A 433 14.43 -0.19 -2.53
C GLY A 433 15.67 0.70 -2.38
N ASN A 434 16.50 0.85 -3.43
CA ASN A 434 17.66 1.76 -3.37
C ASN A 434 17.23 3.23 -3.20
N VAL A 435 16.15 3.64 -3.85
CA VAL A 435 15.63 5.01 -3.73
C VAL A 435 15.18 5.30 -2.29
N GLN A 436 14.53 4.33 -1.64
CA GLN A 436 14.13 4.47 -0.24
C GLN A 436 15.35 4.59 0.69
N CYS A 437 16.35 3.71 0.52
CA CYS A 437 17.56 3.76 1.35
C CYS A 437 18.35 5.07 1.15
N LEU A 438 18.43 5.59 -0.08
CA LEU A 438 19.03 6.90 -0.35
C LEU A 438 18.20 8.05 0.24
N ASP A 439 16.87 7.91 0.32
CA ASP A 439 16.00 8.90 0.95
C ASP A 439 16.14 8.89 2.49
N VAL A 440 16.34 7.71 3.10
CA VAL A 440 16.74 7.58 4.52
C VAL A 440 18.02 8.37 4.79
N LEU A 441 19.08 8.14 4.01
CA LEU A 441 20.34 8.88 4.19
C LEU A 441 20.15 10.38 3.98
N ARG A 442 19.31 10.79 3.03
CA ARG A 442 19.00 12.20 2.79
C ARG A 442 18.28 12.84 3.97
N ALA A 443 17.28 12.16 4.55
CA ALA A 443 16.55 12.64 5.73
C ALA A 443 17.52 12.84 6.90
N LEU A 444 18.36 11.85 7.17
CA LEU A 444 19.33 11.89 8.25
C LEU A 444 20.40 12.99 8.09
N SER A 445 20.82 13.29 6.84
CA SER A 445 21.89 14.25 6.57
C SER A 445 21.42 15.70 6.39
N LYS A 446 20.17 15.92 5.95
CA LYS A 446 19.68 17.25 5.56
C LYS A 446 18.66 17.86 6.50
N GLU A 447 18.02 17.04 7.32
CA GLU A 447 16.92 17.50 8.18
C GLU A 447 17.33 17.42 9.65
N PRO A 448 17.59 18.58 10.30
CA PRO A 448 18.04 18.62 11.68
C PRO A 448 17.06 17.93 12.63
N GLY A 449 17.60 17.10 13.54
CA GLY A 449 16.84 16.43 14.58
C GLY A 449 16.08 15.16 14.15
N VAL A 450 16.17 14.73 12.88
CA VAL A 450 15.57 13.45 12.45
C VAL A 450 16.25 12.26 13.11
N LEU A 451 17.57 12.29 13.23
CA LEU A 451 18.32 11.24 13.93
C LEU A 451 18.00 11.22 15.43
N ASP A 452 17.84 12.41 16.05
CA ASP A 452 17.46 12.53 17.46
C ASP A 452 16.04 11.98 17.69
N ALA A 453 15.10 12.26 16.78
CA ALA A 453 13.75 11.73 16.84
C ALA A 453 13.73 10.19 16.73
N LEU A 454 14.57 9.61 15.87
CA LEU A 454 14.72 8.15 15.76
C LEU A 454 15.18 7.55 17.10
N PHE A 455 16.24 8.09 17.70
CA PHE A 455 16.75 7.54 18.96
C PHE A 455 15.86 7.86 20.17
N ALA A 456 15.12 8.96 20.13
CA ALA A 456 14.07 9.23 21.13
C ALA A 456 12.94 8.20 21.03
N GLU A 457 12.50 7.84 19.82
CA GLU A 457 11.50 6.77 19.60
C GLU A 457 12.02 5.40 20.07
N LEU A 458 13.25 5.03 19.74
CA LEU A 458 13.85 3.76 20.15
C LEU A 458 14.10 3.66 21.66
N GLY A 459 14.32 4.80 22.34
CA GLY A 459 14.58 4.86 23.77
C GLY A 459 15.90 4.19 24.18
N ASP A 460 15.87 3.55 25.35
CA ASP A 460 17.00 2.82 25.94
C ASP A 460 16.90 1.28 25.78
N GLY A 461 15.92 0.80 25.02
CA GLY A 461 15.64 -0.62 24.81
C GLY A 461 14.56 -1.21 25.71
N HIS A 462 13.80 -0.39 26.44
CA HIS A 462 12.64 -0.81 27.26
C HIS A 462 12.95 -1.97 28.23
N GLY A 463 14.17 -1.99 28.79
CA GLY A 463 14.64 -3.02 29.71
C GLY A 463 15.10 -4.32 29.03
N ASP A 464 14.99 -4.46 27.73
CA ASP A 464 15.52 -5.60 26.98
C ASP A 464 16.97 -5.35 26.54
N ARG A 465 17.90 -6.17 27.04
CA ARG A 465 19.35 -6.04 26.75
C ARG A 465 19.67 -6.24 25.25
N ARG A 466 18.91 -7.08 24.55
CA ARG A 466 19.13 -7.39 23.14
C ARG A 466 18.80 -6.19 22.28
N LEU A 467 17.67 -5.53 22.58
CA LEU A 467 17.27 -4.29 21.90
C LEU A 467 18.23 -3.14 22.26
N ALA A 468 18.61 -3.00 23.54
CA ALA A 468 19.59 -1.98 23.96
C ALA A 468 20.94 -2.15 23.23
N GLN A 469 21.41 -3.40 23.05
CA GLN A 469 22.63 -3.70 22.29
C GLN A 469 22.46 -3.32 20.81
N HIS A 470 21.33 -3.64 20.19
CA HIS A 470 21.04 -3.28 18.81
C HIS A 470 21.01 -1.75 18.61
N ILE A 471 20.39 -1.01 19.52
CA ILE A 471 20.39 0.46 19.51
C ILE A 471 21.80 1.03 19.62
N ALA A 472 22.64 0.46 20.50
CA ALA A 472 24.04 0.88 20.63
C ALA A 472 24.86 0.61 19.36
N GLN A 473 24.65 -0.54 18.72
CA GLN A 473 25.27 -0.87 17.42
C GLN A 473 24.84 0.11 16.34
N LEU A 474 23.53 0.42 16.27
CA LEU A 474 22.98 1.38 15.31
C LEU A 474 23.55 2.78 15.53
N LYS A 475 23.66 3.25 16.79
CA LYS A 475 24.33 4.53 17.11
C LYS A 475 25.76 4.57 16.59
N ASN A 476 26.52 3.51 16.84
CA ASN A 476 27.90 3.41 16.36
C ASN A 476 27.98 3.39 14.83
N ALA A 477 27.05 2.71 14.15
CA ALA A 477 27.02 2.62 12.69
C ALA A 477 26.81 3.99 12.01
N PHE A 478 26.17 4.95 12.69
CA PHE A 478 26.00 6.32 12.20
C PHE A 478 27.19 7.25 12.50
N THR A 479 28.09 6.87 13.41
CA THR A 479 29.34 7.63 13.64
C THR A 479 30.36 7.40 12.53
N ASP A 480 30.30 6.24 11.88
CA ASP A 480 31.11 5.90 10.71
C ASP A 480 30.37 6.33 9.44
N THR A 481 30.88 7.32 8.73
CA THR A 481 30.31 7.85 7.49
C THR A 481 30.98 7.28 6.23
N ASP A 482 32.06 6.50 6.39
CA ASP A 482 32.74 5.89 5.27
C ASP A 482 31.83 4.86 4.59
N ASP A 483 31.78 4.91 3.29
CA ASP A 483 30.94 4.02 2.46
C ASP A 483 29.46 3.94 2.88
N ILE A 484 28.92 4.99 3.50
CA ILE A 484 27.56 4.99 4.07
C ILE A 484 26.48 4.60 3.02
N GLN A 485 26.67 4.98 1.74
CA GLN A 485 25.75 4.58 0.67
C GLN A 485 25.80 3.07 0.39
N TYR A 486 26.98 2.46 0.49
CA TYR A 486 27.13 1.01 0.34
C TYR A 486 26.40 0.26 1.44
N ARG A 487 26.42 0.80 2.66
CA ARG A 487 25.76 0.23 3.86
C ARG A 487 24.30 0.65 4.02
N ALA A 488 23.77 1.51 3.13
CA ALA A 488 22.44 2.12 3.30
C ALA A 488 21.29 1.11 3.49
N ARG A 489 21.33 -0.03 2.81
CA ARG A 489 20.33 -1.08 2.98
C ARG A 489 20.38 -1.72 4.36
N GLN A 490 21.59 -2.02 4.85
CA GLN A 490 21.78 -2.58 6.19
C GLN A 490 21.30 -1.61 7.26
N LEU A 491 21.69 -0.33 7.17
CA LEU A 491 21.25 0.70 8.10
C LEU A 491 19.74 0.86 8.12
N THR A 492 19.10 0.82 6.94
CA THR A 492 17.64 0.92 6.83
C THR A 492 16.93 -0.30 7.44
N GLU A 493 17.48 -1.50 7.24
CA GLU A 493 17.02 -2.74 7.87
C GLU A 493 17.14 -2.66 9.39
N ASP A 494 18.31 -2.27 9.90
CA ASP A 494 18.56 -2.17 11.33
C ASP A 494 17.63 -1.16 12.03
N ILE A 495 17.32 -0.03 11.38
CA ILE A 495 16.30 0.92 11.86
C ILE A 495 14.92 0.25 11.91
N ALA A 496 14.51 -0.43 10.84
CA ALA A 496 13.21 -1.08 10.79
C ALA A 496 13.04 -2.13 11.88
N LEU A 497 14.03 -3.00 12.04
CA LEU A 497 14.03 -4.07 13.05
C LEU A 497 14.02 -3.52 14.48
N GLY A 498 14.79 -2.47 14.74
CA GLY A 498 14.80 -1.79 16.04
C GLY A 498 13.44 -1.19 16.39
N LEU A 499 12.80 -0.49 15.44
CA LEU A 499 11.47 0.10 15.63
C LEU A 499 10.39 -0.98 15.84
N GLN A 500 10.39 -2.03 15.03
CA GLN A 500 9.44 -3.14 15.16
C GLN A 500 9.61 -3.84 16.52
N ALA A 501 10.84 -4.12 16.94
CA ALA A 501 11.14 -4.74 18.23
C ALA A 501 10.62 -3.89 19.40
N LYS A 502 10.90 -2.58 19.37
CA LYS A 502 10.43 -1.62 20.39
C LYS A 502 8.90 -1.62 20.48
N LEU A 503 8.21 -1.50 19.36
CA LEU A 503 6.75 -1.46 19.32
C LEU A 503 6.12 -2.76 19.85
N LEU A 504 6.67 -3.91 19.46
CA LEU A 504 6.18 -5.20 19.95
C LEU A 504 6.44 -5.41 21.45
N LEU A 505 7.52 -4.85 22.01
CA LEU A 505 7.76 -4.85 23.46
C LEU A 505 6.72 -4.00 24.21
N GLU A 506 6.36 -2.84 23.69
CA GLU A 506 5.35 -1.96 24.29
C GLU A 506 3.96 -2.58 24.35
N ALA A 507 3.65 -3.51 23.45
CA ALA A 507 2.40 -4.29 23.50
C ALA A 507 2.29 -5.19 24.75
N GLY A 508 3.40 -5.49 25.41
CA GLY A 508 3.43 -6.34 26.62
C GLY A 508 3.18 -7.83 26.35
N ASN A 509 3.11 -8.27 25.09
CA ASN A 509 3.02 -9.69 24.75
C ASN A 509 4.42 -10.29 24.63
N SER A 510 4.88 -10.92 25.73
CA SER A 510 6.23 -11.49 25.81
C SER A 510 6.46 -12.63 24.81
N ASP A 511 5.45 -13.44 24.49
CA ASP A 511 5.61 -14.53 23.50
C ASP A 511 5.99 -13.97 22.12
N VAL A 512 5.34 -12.86 21.71
CA VAL A 512 5.61 -12.21 20.41
C VAL A 512 6.92 -11.44 20.44
N SER A 513 7.14 -10.60 21.46
CA SER A 513 8.32 -9.74 21.52
C SER A 513 9.62 -10.53 21.71
N ASP A 514 9.64 -11.55 22.59
CA ASP A 514 10.81 -12.41 22.77
C ASP A 514 11.16 -13.20 21.52
N ALA A 515 10.16 -13.73 20.83
CA ALA A 515 10.36 -14.46 19.60
C ALA A 515 10.89 -13.56 18.48
N PHE A 516 10.33 -12.35 18.34
CA PHE A 516 10.78 -11.39 17.33
C PHE A 516 12.23 -10.95 17.60
N ILE A 517 12.52 -10.49 18.81
CA ILE A 517 13.86 -10.00 19.20
C ILE A 517 14.90 -11.12 19.09
N GLY A 518 14.58 -12.31 19.60
CA GLY A 518 15.49 -13.45 19.56
C GLY A 518 15.81 -13.94 18.15
N SER A 519 14.87 -13.86 17.23
CA SER A 519 15.06 -14.28 15.84
C SER A 519 15.63 -13.18 14.94
N ARG A 520 15.20 -11.92 15.11
CA ARG A 520 15.55 -10.81 14.20
C ARG A 520 16.79 -10.02 14.64
N LEU A 521 17.00 -9.80 15.95
CA LEU A 521 18.13 -9.02 16.43
C LEU A 521 19.33 -9.88 16.84
N GLN A 522 19.13 -11.16 17.17
CA GLN A 522 20.21 -12.08 17.58
C GLN A 522 20.41 -13.26 16.61
N GLY A 523 19.41 -13.57 15.79
CA GLY A 523 19.45 -14.68 14.84
C GLY A 523 19.92 -14.27 13.45
N SER A 524 19.97 -15.26 12.53
CA SER A 524 20.27 -15.00 11.12
C SER A 524 19.02 -14.70 10.30
N ALA A 525 17.86 -15.18 10.71
CA ALA A 525 16.53 -15.02 10.09
C ALA A 525 16.53 -14.98 8.53
N ARG A 526 17.38 -15.79 7.89
CA ARG A 526 17.60 -15.75 6.43
C ARG A 526 16.44 -16.35 5.64
N VAL A 527 15.79 -17.36 6.22
CA VAL A 527 14.56 -17.98 5.71
C VAL A 527 13.57 -18.12 6.86
N TYR A 528 12.29 -18.23 6.54
CA TYR A 528 11.25 -18.46 7.55
C TYR A 528 11.38 -19.86 8.17
N GLY A 529 10.78 -20.05 9.36
CA GLY A 529 10.80 -21.32 10.07
C GLY A 529 12.12 -21.64 10.79
N THR A 530 12.90 -20.60 11.10
CA THR A 530 14.20 -20.74 11.78
C THR A 530 14.22 -20.08 13.16
N LEU A 531 13.07 -20.00 13.84
CA LEU A 531 12.97 -19.46 15.18
C LEU A 531 13.83 -20.25 16.19
N PRO A 532 14.44 -19.57 17.18
CA PRO A 532 15.27 -20.24 18.19
C PRO A 532 14.42 -21.17 19.09
N ARG A 533 15.10 -22.07 19.80
CA ARG A 533 14.44 -22.98 20.74
C ARG A 533 13.95 -22.25 21.99
N GLY A 534 12.91 -22.81 22.62
CA GLY A 534 12.41 -22.33 23.91
C GLY A 534 11.31 -21.29 23.81
N LEU A 535 10.86 -20.95 22.61
CA LEU A 535 9.75 -20.01 22.38
C LEU A 535 8.41 -20.70 22.51
N ASN A 536 7.39 -19.98 22.94
CA ASN A 536 5.99 -20.43 22.97
C ASN A 536 5.32 -20.25 21.60
N VAL A 537 5.83 -20.99 20.59
CA VAL A 537 5.33 -20.92 19.21
C VAL A 537 3.84 -21.26 19.08
N ALA A 538 3.31 -22.12 19.96
CA ALA A 538 1.90 -22.48 19.95
C ALA A 538 1.00 -21.27 20.26
N ALA A 539 1.36 -20.42 21.22
CA ALA A 539 0.61 -19.19 21.53
C ALA A 539 0.65 -18.19 20.37
N ILE A 540 1.80 -18.04 19.70
CA ILE A 540 1.97 -17.16 18.53
C ILE A 540 1.07 -17.64 17.37
N VAL A 541 1.09 -18.94 17.07
CA VAL A 541 0.24 -19.54 16.03
C VAL A 541 -1.24 -19.38 16.36
N ALA A 542 -1.65 -19.68 17.61
CA ALA A 542 -3.04 -19.54 18.02
C ALA A 542 -3.56 -18.10 17.89
N ARG A 543 -2.72 -17.09 18.19
CA ARG A 543 -3.06 -15.66 18.05
C ARG A 543 -3.33 -15.25 16.60
N SER A 544 -2.67 -15.88 15.63
CA SER A 544 -2.76 -15.55 14.20
C SER A 544 -3.75 -16.42 13.43
N THR A 545 -4.11 -17.58 13.95
CA THR A 545 -5.05 -18.52 13.30
C THR A 545 -6.48 -17.98 13.38
N PRO A 546 -7.21 -17.91 12.25
CA PRO A 546 -8.61 -17.47 12.26
C PRO A 546 -9.47 -18.32 13.18
N GLN A 547 -10.19 -17.69 14.10
CA GLN A 547 -11.23 -18.35 14.90
C GLN A 547 -12.55 -18.17 14.16
N MET A 548 -13.09 -19.29 13.68
CA MET A 548 -14.40 -19.28 13.03
C MET A 548 -15.48 -19.21 14.11
N ALA A 549 -16.37 -18.21 14.04
CA ALA A 549 -17.47 -18.03 14.97
C ALA A 549 -18.58 -19.07 14.78
#